data_04cd4c4de563a5b9910f652d435ab5e5
#
_entry.id   04cd4c4de563a5b9910f652d435ab5e5
#
_cell.length_a   1.000
_cell.length_b   1.000
_cell.length_c   1.000
_cell.angle_alpha   90.00
_cell.angle_beta   90.00
_cell.angle_gamma   90.00
#
_symmetry.space_group_name_H-M   'P 1'
#
loop_
_entity.id
_entity.type
_entity.pdbx_description
1 polymer ?
#
loop_
_entity_poly.entity_id
_entity_poly.type
_entity_poly.pdbx_seq_one_letter_code
_entity_poly.pdbx_strand_id
1 'polypeptide(L)'
;MRLLLCLLLFSSTVFSQSPGVPVYPEGCGSGSQAALLKKAHQLREAGKLLPMAKAAEQLTRTSCELTLPAADTKPLGGRERWQRARQAHIRVGHLYLCEECDKWHLDLSGGYAITADGAVATCCHVLPAPPKMREGFLLAATDDNEVLPVTEILAVSSGTDCAILRVHSEKPLTPLPLGLDVVPGDALWCFSDPSGKRGYYSEGIVSRFVQRPFLRKKEAASLPKGAELPRPVWLETTLDWAPGSSGSAVIDANGNSVGHVSEIQPVLEDPPPNTDKKRAATFTPGTYIVFHQAIAANELLKLVKKKP
;
A
#
# COMPACT_ATOMS: atom_id res chain seq x y z
N MET A 1 -41.96 -10.06 54.32
CA MET A 1 -41.48 -10.45 52.98
C MET A 1 -40.64 -9.28 52.44
N ARG A 2 -39.33 -9.31 52.67
CA ARG A 2 -38.40 -8.22 52.24
C ARG A 2 -37.78 -8.63 50.90
N LEU A 3 -38.07 -7.86 49.85
CA LEU A 3 -37.47 -8.01 48.55
C LEU A 3 -36.05 -7.41 48.61
N LEU A 4 -35.04 -8.25 48.42
CA LEU A 4 -33.64 -7.81 48.27
C LEU A 4 -33.44 -7.48 46.75
N LEU A 5 -33.28 -6.19 46.47
CA LEU A 5 -32.92 -5.70 45.11
C LEU A 5 -31.40 -5.78 44.96
N CYS A 6 -30.90 -6.82 44.25
CA CYS A 6 -29.51 -6.89 43.83
C CYS A 6 -29.25 -5.90 42.69
N LEU A 7 -28.61 -4.77 43.00
CA LEU A 7 -28.04 -3.89 41.96
C LEU A 7 -26.76 -4.55 41.43
N LEU A 8 -26.83 -5.09 40.22
CA LEU A 8 -25.64 -5.48 39.44
C LEU A 8 -24.98 -4.21 38.91
N LEU A 9 -23.94 -3.76 39.57
CA LEU A 9 -23.03 -2.74 39.04
C LEU A 9 -22.21 -3.35 37.89
N PHE A 10 -22.63 -3.10 36.67
CA PHE A 10 -21.76 -3.30 35.52
C PHE A 10 -20.65 -2.25 35.57
N SER A 11 -19.48 -2.62 36.06
CA SER A 11 -18.28 -1.81 35.89
C SER A 11 -17.81 -1.98 34.45
N SER A 12 -18.18 -1.02 33.61
CA SER A 12 -17.56 -0.86 32.30
C SER A 12 -16.10 -0.49 32.53
N THR A 13 -15.19 -1.47 32.36
CA THR A 13 -13.77 -1.21 32.26
C THR A 13 -13.52 -0.34 31.04
N VAL A 14 -13.43 0.96 31.24
CA VAL A 14 -12.97 1.89 30.20
C VAL A 14 -11.49 1.56 30.00
N PHE A 15 -11.17 0.90 28.89
CA PHE A 15 -9.79 0.76 28.47
C PHE A 15 -9.23 2.17 28.25
N SER A 16 -8.42 2.66 29.20
CA SER A 16 -7.71 3.91 29.05
C SER A 16 -6.64 3.74 27.97
N GLN A 17 -6.91 4.24 26.78
CA GLN A 17 -5.93 4.29 25.72
C GLN A 17 -4.87 5.35 26.00
N SER A 18 -3.62 5.06 25.65
CA SER A 18 -2.58 6.08 25.64
C SER A 18 -2.99 7.21 24.70
N PRO A 19 -2.96 8.49 25.12
CA PRO A 19 -3.29 9.62 24.26
C PRO A 19 -2.52 9.55 22.95
N GLY A 20 -3.21 9.78 21.83
CA GLY A 20 -2.60 9.82 20.49
C GLY A 20 -2.48 8.49 19.75
N VAL A 21 -2.94 7.35 20.33
CA VAL A 21 -3.04 6.08 19.60
C VAL A 21 -4.45 5.96 19.01
N PRO A 22 -4.60 5.89 17.67
CA PRO A 22 -5.92 5.77 17.03
C PRO A 22 -6.53 4.39 17.27
N VAL A 23 -7.86 4.35 17.37
CA VAL A 23 -8.66 3.13 17.23
C VAL A 23 -9.36 3.18 15.90
N TYR A 24 -9.12 2.16 15.09
CA TYR A 24 -9.72 2.06 13.78
C TYR A 24 -11.04 1.29 13.87
N PRO A 25 -12.18 1.90 13.45
CA PRO A 25 -13.44 1.17 13.40
C PRO A 25 -13.38 0.13 12.28
N GLU A 26 -13.76 -1.10 12.60
CA GLU A 26 -13.90 -2.19 11.62
C GLU A 26 -15.37 -2.46 11.29
N GLY A 27 -15.61 -3.04 10.11
CA GLY A 27 -16.92 -3.48 9.64
C GLY A 27 -17.52 -2.63 8.52
N CYS A 28 -18.51 -3.20 7.83
CA CYS A 28 -19.22 -2.54 6.74
C CYS A 28 -19.97 -1.31 7.24
N GLY A 29 -19.79 -0.17 6.55
CA GLY A 29 -20.51 1.06 6.86
C GLY A 29 -19.93 1.85 8.04
N SER A 30 -18.66 1.64 8.41
CA SER A 30 -18.00 2.52 9.38
C SER A 30 -18.15 3.98 8.94
N GLY A 31 -18.59 4.87 9.82
CA GLY A 31 -18.77 6.29 9.53
C GLY A 31 -17.52 6.96 8.94
N SER A 32 -16.35 6.38 9.18
CA SER A 32 -15.06 6.77 8.64
C SER A 32 -14.98 6.63 7.11
N GLN A 33 -15.44 5.51 6.53
CA GLN A 33 -15.43 5.30 5.07
C GLN A 33 -16.46 6.20 4.37
N ALA A 34 -17.63 6.36 4.96
CA ALA A 34 -18.66 7.25 4.43
C ALA A 34 -18.20 8.72 4.44
N ALA A 35 -17.52 9.16 5.51
CA ALA A 35 -16.96 10.50 5.59
C ALA A 35 -15.87 10.73 4.53
N LEU A 36 -15.00 9.74 4.31
CA LEU A 36 -13.95 9.81 3.28
C LEU A 36 -14.57 9.88 1.87
N LEU A 37 -15.56 9.05 1.58
CA LEU A 37 -16.30 9.06 0.31
C LEU A 37 -16.97 10.42 0.07
N LYS A 38 -17.61 11.00 1.11
CA LYS A 38 -18.23 12.34 1.02
C LYS A 38 -17.20 13.42 0.65
N LYS A 39 -16.03 13.43 1.29
CA LYS A 39 -14.96 14.37 0.99
C LYS A 39 -14.43 14.19 -0.44
N ALA A 40 -14.25 12.93 -0.89
CA ALA A 40 -13.83 12.64 -2.25
C ALA A 40 -14.84 13.17 -3.29
N HIS A 41 -16.15 13.03 -3.04
CA HIS A 41 -17.20 13.63 -3.88
C HIS A 41 -17.11 15.15 -3.95
N GLN A 42 -16.92 15.82 -2.82
CA GLN A 42 -16.77 17.28 -2.79
C GLN A 42 -15.59 17.75 -3.67
N LEU A 43 -14.46 17.03 -3.62
CA LEU A 43 -13.29 17.36 -4.46
C LEU A 43 -13.55 17.06 -5.95
N ARG A 44 -14.27 15.99 -6.26
CA ARG A 44 -14.71 15.66 -7.63
C ARG A 44 -15.60 16.77 -8.19
N GLU A 45 -16.62 17.17 -7.45
CA GLU A 45 -17.56 18.23 -7.85
C GLU A 45 -16.87 19.60 -8.02
N ALA A 46 -15.85 19.86 -7.21
CA ALA A 46 -14.97 21.03 -7.35
C ALA A 46 -13.95 20.93 -8.51
N GLY A 47 -13.95 19.81 -9.27
CA GLY A 47 -13.01 19.60 -10.37
C GLY A 47 -11.53 19.43 -9.94
N LYS A 48 -11.28 19.06 -8.68
CA LYS A 48 -9.94 18.99 -8.10
C LYS A 48 -9.28 17.61 -8.21
N LEU A 49 -10.00 16.56 -8.61
CA LEU A 49 -9.47 15.22 -8.78
C LEU A 49 -8.98 14.99 -10.21
N LEU A 50 -7.91 14.21 -10.35
CA LEU A 50 -7.35 13.80 -11.64
C LEU A 50 -8.24 12.73 -12.30
N PRO A 51 -8.90 13.01 -13.45
CA PRO A 51 -9.69 12.02 -14.16
C PRO A 51 -8.81 10.87 -14.66
N MET A 52 -9.32 9.64 -14.61
CA MET A 52 -8.58 8.44 -15.03
C MET A 52 -8.11 8.48 -16.50
N ALA A 53 -8.88 9.11 -17.39
CA ALA A 53 -8.44 9.31 -18.78
C ALA A 53 -7.14 10.13 -18.85
N LYS A 54 -7.04 11.22 -18.09
CA LYS A 54 -5.81 12.03 -18.00
C LYS A 54 -4.68 11.32 -17.25
N ALA A 55 -5.00 10.54 -16.24
CA ALA A 55 -4.01 9.72 -15.55
C ALA A 55 -3.38 8.69 -16.49
N ALA A 56 -4.18 8.05 -17.35
CA ALA A 56 -3.71 7.05 -18.31
C ALA A 56 -2.69 7.63 -19.32
N GLU A 57 -2.86 8.88 -19.76
CA GLU A 57 -1.90 9.57 -20.65
C GLU A 57 -0.52 9.74 -20.01
N GLN A 58 -0.48 9.81 -18.67
CA GLN A 58 0.76 10.04 -17.91
C GLN A 58 1.51 8.75 -17.55
N LEU A 59 0.92 7.57 -17.77
CA LEU A 59 1.56 6.28 -17.52
C LEU A 59 2.78 5.99 -18.42
N THR A 60 3.08 6.85 -19.38
CA THR A 60 4.28 6.79 -20.24
C THR A 60 5.49 7.49 -19.64
N ARG A 61 5.34 8.21 -18.56
CA ARG A 61 6.44 8.95 -17.88
C ARG A 61 7.34 7.97 -17.14
N THR A 62 8.60 7.86 -17.52
CA THR A 62 9.54 6.88 -16.96
C THR A 62 10.51 7.45 -15.93
N SER A 63 10.55 8.77 -15.75
CA SER A 63 11.41 9.42 -14.76
C SER A 63 10.89 10.80 -14.38
N CYS A 64 11.27 11.26 -13.19
CA CYS A 64 10.95 12.60 -12.67
C CYS A 64 12.15 13.21 -11.95
N GLU A 65 12.13 14.53 -11.77
CA GLU A 65 13.16 15.27 -11.03
C GLU A 65 12.64 15.55 -9.62
N LEU A 66 13.33 15.01 -8.61
CA LEU A 66 13.01 15.21 -7.20
C LEU A 66 14.29 15.42 -6.38
N THR A 67 14.16 16.23 -5.33
CA THR A 67 15.16 16.30 -4.25
C THR A 67 14.65 15.44 -3.09
N LEU A 68 15.19 14.24 -2.96
CA LEU A 68 14.85 13.32 -1.88
C LEU A 68 15.60 13.69 -0.59
N PRO A 69 14.98 13.48 0.59
CA PRO A 69 15.68 13.61 1.86
C PRO A 69 16.81 12.59 1.97
N ALA A 70 17.90 12.97 2.65
CA ALA A 70 18.98 12.04 2.95
C ALA A 70 18.49 10.94 3.92
N ALA A 71 19.04 9.72 3.75
CA ALA A 71 18.73 8.62 4.66
C ALA A 71 19.15 8.95 6.09
N ASP A 72 18.28 8.61 7.04
CA ASP A 72 18.58 8.71 8.47
C ASP A 72 19.51 7.58 8.89
N THR A 73 20.47 7.88 9.78
CA THR A 73 21.48 6.94 10.24
C THR A 73 21.33 6.54 11.71
N LYS A 74 20.32 7.07 12.40
CA LYS A 74 20.08 6.80 13.82
C LYS A 74 18.81 5.97 14.00
N PRO A 75 18.87 4.85 14.74
CA PRO A 75 17.70 4.05 15.04
C PRO A 75 16.64 4.84 15.82
N LEU A 76 15.39 4.68 15.44
CA LEU A 76 14.23 5.24 16.11
C LEU A 76 13.74 4.29 17.21
N GLY A 77 13.22 4.86 18.31
CA GLY A 77 12.46 4.10 19.28
C GLY A 77 11.16 3.52 18.66
N GLY A 78 10.64 2.40 19.21
CA GLY A 78 9.48 1.72 18.61
C GLY A 78 8.25 2.61 18.43
N ARG A 79 7.94 3.49 19.41
CA ARG A 79 6.84 4.47 19.29
C ARG A 79 7.10 5.51 18.21
N GLU A 80 8.30 6.04 18.13
CA GLU A 80 8.68 7.07 17.16
C GLU A 80 8.65 6.50 15.73
N ARG A 81 9.18 5.29 15.54
CA ARG A 81 9.15 4.56 14.27
C ARG A 81 7.72 4.29 13.80
N TRP A 82 6.85 3.82 14.70
CA TRP A 82 5.43 3.63 14.40
C TRP A 82 4.74 4.95 14.01
N GLN A 83 4.99 6.04 14.76
CA GLN A 83 4.42 7.35 14.46
C GLN A 83 4.87 7.85 13.09
N ARG A 84 6.16 7.71 12.78
CA ARG A 84 6.71 8.09 11.49
C ARG A 84 6.11 7.28 10.34
N ALA A 85 6.05 5.96 10.47
CA ALA A 85 5.43 5.08 9.48
C ALA A 85 3.97 5.47 9.22
N ARG A 86 3.19 5.69 10.27
CA ARG A 86 1.79 6.12 10.18
C ARG A 86 1.63 7.48 9.52
N GLN A 87 2.43 8.48 9.89
CA GLN A 87 2.37 9.83 9.32
C GLN A 87 2.78 9.88 7.85
N ALA A 88 3.71 9.02 7.47
CA ALA A 88 4.16 8.90 6.08
C ALA A 88 3.22 8.07 5.21
N HIS A 89 2.38 7.22 5.81
CA HIS A 89 1.47 6.35 5.07
C HIS A 89 0.39 7.15 4.36
N ILE A 90 0.33 6.99 3.05
CA ILE A 90 -0.64 7.62 2.16
C ILE A 90 -1.35 6.52 1.38
N ARG A 91 -2.66 6.42 1.55
CA ARG A 91 -3.46 5.50 0.74
C ARG A 91 -3.68 6.10 -0.65
N VAL A 92 -3.49 5.32 -1.69
CA VAL A 92 -3.62 5.73 -3.09
C VAL A 92 -4.64 4.85 -3.79
N GLY A 93 -5.48 5.42 -4.64
CA GLY A 93 -6.44 4.63 -5.41
C GLY A 93 -7.50 5.46 -6.11
N HIS A 94 -8.70 4.93 -6.21
CA HIS A 94 -9.72 5.41 -7.13
C HIS A 94 -11.04 5.73 -6.43
N LEU A 95 -11.62 6.88 -6.78
CA LEU A 95 -13.06 7.12 -6.67
C LEU A 95 -13.67 6.81 -8.04
N TYR A 96 -14.58 5.83 -8.14
CA TYR A 96 -15.15 5.46 -9.43
C TYR A 96 -16.63 5.08 -9.36
N LEU A 97 -17.33 5.34 -10.46
CA LEU A 97 -18.70 4.94 -10.70
C LEU A 97 -18.68 3.57 -11.40
N CYS A 98 -19.25 2.55 -10.76
CA CYS A 98 -19.30 1.20 -11.28
C CYS A 98 -20.39 1.05 -12.35
N GLU A 99 -20.07 0.38 -13.47
CA GLU A 99 -21.03 0.08 -14.54
C GLU A 99 -22.11 -0.94 -14.15
N GLU A 100 -21.80 -1.84 -13.20
CA GLU A 100 -22.71 -2.92 -12.82
C GLU A 100 -23.74 -2.53 -11.77
N CYS A 101 -23.33 -1.73 -10.78
CA CYS A 101 -24.21 -1.41 -9.64
C CYS A 101 -24.66 0.05 -9.60
N ASP A 102 -24.22 0.89 -10.55
CA ASP A 102 -24.49 2.33 -10.61
C ASP A 102 -24.15 3.09 -9.31
N LYS A 103 -23.17 2.60 -8.54
CA LYS A 103 -22.73 3.21 -7.29
C LYS A 103 -21.30 3.69 -7.39
N TRP A 104 -21.01 4.72 -6.61
CA TRP A 104 -19.65 5.18 -6.41
C TRP A 104 -18.93 4.31 -5.39
N HIS A 105 -17.72 3.89 -5.75
CA HIS A 105 -16.82 3.13 -4.91
C HIS A 105 -15.55 3.92 -4.64
N LEU A 106 -14.94 3.62 -3.50
CA LEU A 106 -13.62 4.10 -3.13
C LEU A 106 -12.76 2.88 -2.85
N ASP A 107 -11.77 2.67 -3.72
CA ASP A 107 -10.81 1.55 -3.63
C ASP A 107 -9.42 2.14 -3.43
N LEU A 108 -8.80 1.82 -2.29
CA LEU A 108 -7.52 2.37 -1.87
C LEU A 108 -6.54 1.25 -1.51
N SER A 109 -5.32 1.43 -1.94
CA SER A 109 -4.15 0.63 -1.56
C SER A 109 -3.13 1.51 -0.83
N GLY A 110 -1.99 0.96 -0.45
CA GLY A 110 -0.93 1.69 0.23
C GLY A 110 -0.10 2.58 -0.69
N GLY A 111 0.67 3.43 -0.06
CA GLY A 111 1.67 4.33 -0.60
C GLY A 111 2.34 5.04 0.56
N TYR A 112 3.32 5.86 0.28
CA TYR A 112 4.00 6.67 1.31
C TYR A 112 4.61 7.94 0.72
N ALA A 113 4.67 8.98 1.54
CA ALA A 113 5.32 10.22 1.17
C ALA A 113 6.85 10.02 1.07
N ILE A 114 7.46 10.51 -0.01
CA ILE A 114 8.92 10.53 -0.21
C ILE A 114 9.51 11.93 -0.23
N THR A 115 8.64 12.96 -0.32
CA THR A 115 9.03 14.36 -0.14
C THR A 115 7.96 15.11 0.64
N ALA A 116 8.35 16.16 1.36
CA ALA A 116 7.42 16.98 2.13
C ALA A 116 6.46 17.80 1.25
N ASP A 117 6.82 18.07 0.00
CA ASP A 117 6.04 18.82 -0.98
C ASP A 117 5.05 17.96 -1.79
N GLY A 118 4.83 16.70 -1.37
CA GLY A 118 3.75 15.87 -1.89
C GLY A 118 4.13 14.85 -2.96
N ALA A 119 5.43 14.48 -3.11
CA ALA A 119 5.75 13.29 -3.88
C ALA A 119 5.45 12.03 -3.04
N VAL A 120 4.65 11.11 -3.62
CA VAL A 120 4.17 9.88 -3.00
C VAL A 120 4.56 8.69 -3.85
N ALA A 121 5.20 7.69 -3.24
CA ALA A 121 5.51 6.41 -3.87
C ALA A 121 4.39 5.39 -3.63
N THR A 122 4.14 4.55 -4.64
CA THR A 122 3.21 3.41 -4.58
C THR A 122 3.57 2.37 -5.65
N CYS A 123 2.83 1.28 -5.74
CA CYS A 123 2.95 0.32 -6.83
C CYS A 123 2.37 0.87 -8.15
N CYS A 124 3.04 0.55 -9.26
CA CYS A 124 2.49 0.84 -10.60
C CYS A 124 1.12 0.16 -10.80
N HIS A 125 0.96 -1.04 -10.30
CA HIS A 125 -0.28 -1.80 -10.46
C HIS A 125 -1.50 -1.24 -9.72
N VAL A 126 -1.31 -0.28 -8.83
CA VAL A 126 -2.40 0.42 -8.14
C VAL A 126 -3.07 1.45 -9.05
N LEU A 127 -2.37 1.91 -10.10
CA LEU A 127 -2.82 3.05 -10.92
C LEU A 127 -3.81 2.73 -12.05
N PRO A 128 -3.80 1.53 -12.69
CA PRO A 128 -4.74 1.24 -13.77
C PRO A 128 -6.20 1.34 -13.30
N ALA A 129 -7.06 1.76 -14.23
CA ALA A 129 -8.49 1.87 -13.97
C ALA A 129 -9.07 0.55 -13.45
N PRO A 130 -9.94 0.58 -12.42
CA PRO A 130 -10.68 -0.58 -11.99
C PRO A 130 -11.50 -1.21 -13.12
N PRO A 131 -11.67 -2.54 -13.15
CA PRO A 131 -12.55 -3.16 -14.12
C PRO A 131 -13.99 -2.65 -13.92
N LYS A 132 -14.73 -2.48 -15.04
CA LYS A 132 -16.14 -2.02 -15.04
C LYS A 132 -16.33 -0.61 -14.46
N MET A 133 -15.33 0.24 -14.65
CA MET A 133 -15.38 1.65 -14.32
C MET A 133 -15.99 2.44 -15.50
N ARG A 134 -17.12 3.12 -15.23
CA ARG A 134 -17.74 4.06 -16.20
C ARG A 134 -17.09 5.44 -16.13
N GLU A 135 -16.84 5.93 -14.93
CA GLU A 135 -16.18 7.20 -14.64
C GLU A 135 -15.27 7.02 -13.42
N GLY A 136 -14.12 7.64 -13.40
CA GLY A 136 -13.21 7.50 -12.26
C GLY A 136 -12.16 8.58 -12.18
N PHE A 137 -11.63 8.70 -10.96
CA PHE A 137 -10.65 9.70 -10.56
C PHE A 137 -9.59 9.07 -9.67
N LEU A 138 -8.34 9.46 -9.89
CA LEU A 138 -7.24 9.10 -9.01
C LEU A 138 -7.20 10.07 -7.82
N LEU A 139 -7.02 9.54 -6.62
CA LEU A 139 -6.89 10.31 -5.40
C LEU A 139 -5.98 9.61 -4.38
N ALA A 140 -5.64 10.33 -3.35
CA ALA A 140 -4.95 9.78 -2.19
C ALA A 140 -5.66 10.19 -0.89
N ALA A 141 -5.30 9.54 0.22
CA ALA A 141 -5.81 9.90 1.53
C ALA A 141 -4.78 9.58 2.63
N THR A 142 -4.69 10.44 3.63
CA THR A 142 -3.90 10.19 4.83
C THR A 142 -4.55 9.13 5.72
N ASP A 143 -3.80 8.64 6.71
CA ASP A 143 -4.38 7.77 7.74
C ASP A 143 -5.49 8.45 8.55
N ASP A 144 -5.45 9.76 8.72
CA ASP A 144 -6.49 10.54 9.40
C ASP A 144 -7.70 10.88 8.51
N ASN A 145 -7.83 10.25 7.32
CA ASN A 145 -8.91 10.46 6.35
C ASN A 145 -8.99 11.90 5.78
N GLU A 146 -7.87 12.57 5.65
CA GLU A 146 -7.77 13.73 4.79
C GLU A 146 -7.62 13.26 3.34
N VAL A 147 -8.50 13.71 2.44
CA VAL A 147 -8.39 13.39 1.00
C VAL A 147 -7.43 14.35 0.36
N LEU A 148 -6.42 13.80 -0.29
CA LEU A 148 -5.39 14.53 -1.02
C LEU A 148 -5.64 14.36 -2.52
N PRO A 149 -5.93 15.43 -3.28
CA PRO A 149 -6.00 15.35 -4.73
C PRO A 149 -4.66 14.88 -5.30
N VAL A 150 -4.67 13.83 -6.12
CA VAL A 150 -3.55 13.54 -7.00
C VAL A 150 -3.60 14.53 -8.14
N THR A 151 -2.54 15.30 -8.35
CA THR A 151 -2.46 16.31 -9.42
C THR A 151 -1.83 15.77 -10.68
N GLU A 152 -0.89 14.83 -10.53
CA GLU A 152 -0.22 14.19 -11.66
C GLU A 152 0.49 12.89 -11.25
N ILE A 153 0.76 12.06 -12.27
CA ILE A 153 1.69 10.94 -12.18
C ILE A 153 3.05 11.45 -12.64
N LEU A 154 4.05 11.41 -11.75
CA LEU A 154 5.39 11.92 -12.01
C LEU A 154 6.24 10.93 -12.81
N ALA A 155 6.23 9.65 -12.40
CA ALA A 155 6.98 8.58 -13.07
C ALA A 155 6.38 7.21 -12.74
N VAL A 156 6.49 6.27 -13.68
CA VAL A 156 6.08 4.88 -13.50
C VAL A 156 7.05 3.91 -14.15
N SER A 157 7.11 2.70 -13.62
CA SER A 157 7.75 1.54 -14.23
C SER A 157 6.90 0.31 -13.98
N SER A 158 6.21 -0.18 -15.02
CA SER A 158 5.44 -1.42 -14.94
C SER A 158 6.35 -2.63 -14.71
N GLY A 159 7.55 -2.62 -15.29
CA GLY A 159 8.51 -3.72 -15.17
C GLY A 159 9.17 -3.84 -13.80
N THR A 160 9.09 -2.80 -12.96
CA THR A 160 9.60 -2.81 -11.58
C THR A 160 8.50 -2.53 -10.55
N ASP A 161 7.25 -2.45 -10.98
CA ASP A 161 6.07 -2.16 -10.14
C ASP A 161 6.21 -0.89 -9.27
N CYS A 162 6.88 0.12 -9.77
CA CYS A 162 7.10 1.40 -9.08
C CYS A 162 6.29 2.52 -9.73
N ALA A 163 5.74 3.41 -8.89
CA ALA A 163 5.13 4.65 -9.33
C ALA A 163 5.40 5.79 -8.34
N ILE A 164 5.52 7.00 -8.86
CA ILE A 164 5.63 8.24 -8.09
C ILE A 164 4.54 9.19 -8.56
N LEU A 165 3.76 9.70 -7.63
CA LEU A 165 2.66 10.63 -7.85
C LEU A 165 2.96 11.96 -7.20
N ARG A 166 2.29 13.03 -7.66
CA ARG A 166 2.20 14.31 -6.96
C ARG A 166 0.81 14.43 -6.35
N VAL A 167 0.75 14.64 -5.04
CA VAL A 167 -0.49 15.01 -4.36
C VAL A 167 -0.45 16.46 -3.93
N HIS A 168 -1.61 17.09 -3.87
CA HIS A 168 -1.75 18.40 -3.25
C HIS A 168 -2.10 18.24 -1.77
N SER A 169 -1.29 18.82 -0.90
CA SER A 169 -1.53 18.90 0.54
C SER A 169 -1.30 20.31 1.02
N GLU A 170 -2.20 20.84 1.84
CA GLU A 170 -2.04 22.16 2.45
C GLU A 170 -0.94 22.21 3.52
N LYS A 171 -0.61 21.03 4.08
CA LYS A 171 0.45 20.87 5.08
C LYS A 171 1.58 20.01 4.50
N PRO A 172 2.83 20.28 4.87
CA PRO A 172 3.93 19.42 4.51
C PRO A 172 3.65 17.96 4.94
N LEU A 173 3.91 17.01 4.05
CA LEU A 173 3.85 15.59 4.38
C LEU A 173 5.09 15.18 5.19
N THR A 174 4.99 14.08 5.93
CA THR A 174 6.13 13.46 6.62
C THR A 174 6.79 12.47 5.65
N PRO A 175 7.94 12.79 5.04
CA PRO A 175 8.56 11.89 4.08
C PRO A 175 9.33 10.77 4.77
N LEU A 176 9.41 9.61 4.12
CA LEU A 176 10.40 8.58 4.43
C LEU A 176 11.58 8.73 3.47
N PRO A 177 12.81 8.94 3.98
CA PRO A 177 14.01 8.81 3.16
C PRO A 177 14.11 7.41 2.58
N LEU A 178 14.85 7.24 1.47
CA LEU A 178 15.12 5.92 0.92
C LEU A 178 16.40 5.34 1.54
N GLY A 179 16.28 4.19 2.20
CA GLY A 179 17.39 3.39 2.73
C GLY A 179 17.79 2.30 1.74
N LEU A 180 19.10 2.11 1.53
CA LEU A 180 19.62 1.12 0.58
C LEU A 180 20.57 0.11 1.26
N ASP A 181 20.73 0.19 2.57
CA ASP A 181 21.82 -0.46 3.30
C ASP A 181 21.29 -1.46 4.34
N VAL A 182 20.39 -2.34 3.89
CA VAL A 182 19.87 -3.45 4.72
C VAL A 182 20.36 -4.78 4.19
N VAL A 183 20.56 -5.75 5.12
CA VAL A 183 21.05 -7.10 4.82
C VAL A 183 20.13 -8.16 5.43
N PRO A 184 20.17 -9.43 4.98
CA PRO A 184 19.41 -10.50 5.62
C PRO A 184 19.64 -10.58 7.13
N GLY A 185 18.52 -10.63 7.89
CA GLY A 185 18.53 -10.60 9.35
C GLY A 185 18.22 -9.23 9.97
N ASP A 186 18.33 -8.13 9.22
CA ASP A 186 17.95 -6.81 9.70
C ASP A 186 16.45 -6.72 9.98
N ALA A 187 16.09 -6.06 11.08
CA ALA A 187 14.72 -5.86 11.49
C ALA A 187 13.99 -4.84 10.58
N LEU A 188 12.77 -5.15 10.24
CA LEU A 188 11.90 -4.36 9.37
C LEU A 188 10.52 -4.18 9.99
N TRP A 189 9.84 -3.10 9.56
CA TRP A 189 8.46 -2.80 9.93
C TRP A 189 7.66 -2.36 8.71
N CYS A 190 6.34 -2.62 8.77
CA CYS A 190 5.41 -2.16 7.74
C CYS A 190 4.13 -1.63 8.42
N PHE A 191 3.69 -0.44 8.02
CA PHE A 191 2.38 0.10 8.36
C PHE A 191 1.52 0.07 7.10
N SER A 192 0.41 -0.68 7.14
CA SER A 192 -0.43 -0.91 5.96
C SER A 192 -1.89 -1.20 6.32
N ASP A 193 -2.74 -1.38 5.31
CA ASP A 193 -4.17 -1.64 5.46
C ASP A 193 -4.58 -3.00 4.83
N PRO A 194 -4.05 -4.15 5.31
CA PRO A 194 -4.30 -5.46 4.74
C PRO A 194 -5.79 -5.83 4.78
N SER A 195 -6.37 -6.19 3.62
CA SER A 195 -7.78 -6.58 3.48
C SER A 195 -8.75 -5.54 4.07
N GLY A 196 -8.39 -4.25 3.97
CA GLY A 196 -9.17 -3.14 4.50
C GLY A 196 -9.10 -2.96 6.02
N LYS A 197 -8.25 -3.72 6.71
CA LYS A 197 -7.95 -3.55 8.15
C LYS A 197 -6.93 -2.45 8.32
N ARG A 198 -7.42 -1.27 8.67
CA ARG A 198 -6.60 -0.06 8.74
C ARG A 198 -5.62 -0.07 9.89
N GLY A 199 -4.45 0.52 9.64
CA GLY A 199 -3.46 0.78 10.68
C GLY A 199 -2.75 -0.46 11.21
N TYR A 200 -2.67 -1.52 10.40
CA TYR A 200 -1.93 -2.72 10.76
C TYR A 200 -0.43 -2.45 10.71
N TYR A 201 0.24 -2.68 11.84
CA TYR A 201 1.68 -2.49 11.99
C TYR A 201 2.34 -3.82 12.32
N SER A 202 3.15 -4.33 11.40
CA SER A 202 3.87 -5.60 11.54
C SER A 202 5.37 -5.39 11.70
N GLU A 203 6.03 -6.33 12.36
CA GLU A 203 7.49 -6.43 12.52
C GLU A 203 7.98 -7.75 11.95
N GLY A 204 9.15 -7.74 11.33
CA GLY A 204 9.80 -8.90 10.75
C GLY A 204 11.26 -8.60 10.43
N ILE A 205 11.86 -9.41 9.55
CA ILE A 205 13.23 -9.25 9.11
C ILE A 205 13.36 -9.33 7.59
N VAL A 206 14.48 -8.85 7.08
CA VAL A 206 14.94 -9.19 5.72
C VAL A 206 15.23 -10.68 5.67
N SER A 207 14.54 -11.43 4.82
CA SER A 207 14.83 -12.86 4.57
C SER A 207 15.93 -13.01 3.53
N ARG A 208 15.76 -12.36 2.37
CA ARG A 208 16.74 -12.38 1.27
C ARG A 208 16.40 -11.34 0.20
N PHE A 209 17.34 -11.09 -0.71
CA PHE A 209 17.11 -10.39 -1.96
C PHE A 209 17.11 -11.36 -3.14
N VAL A 210 16.22 -11.16 -4.09
CA VAL A 210 16.17 -11.96 -5.33
C VAL A 210 15.98 -11.07 -6.53
N GLN A 211 16.47 -11.50 -7.70
CA GLN A 211 16.18 -10.88 -8.97
C GLN A 211 15.32 -11.80 -9.81
N ARG A 212 14.09 -11.39 -10.09
CA ARG A 212 13.18 -12.11 -10.97
C ARG A 212 12.31 -11.14 -11.77
N PRO A 213 11.83 -11.55 -12.95
CA PRO A 213 10.91 -10.69 -13.68
C PRO A 213 9.65 -10.39 -12.87
N PHE A 214 9.18 -9.14 -12.94
CA PHE A 214 7.84 -8.78 -12.55
C PHE A 214 6.95 -8.93 -13.78
N LEU A 215 6.06 -9.93 -13.75
CA LEU A 215 5.17 -10.23 -14.88
C LEU A 215 3.78 -10.55 -14.36
N ARG A 216 2.85 -9.72 -14.72
CA ARG A 216 1.45 -10.08 -14.62
C ARG A 216 1.07 -11.02 -15.75
N LYS A 217 0.26 -12.04 -15.49
CA LYS A 217 -0.15 -13.07 -16.48
C LYS A 217 -0.67 -12.49 -17.79
N LYS A 218 -1.36 -11.33 -17.75
CA LYS A 218 -1.86 -10.66 -18.96
C LYS A 218 -0.76 -10.01 -19.78
N GLU A 219 0.23 -9.42 -19.12
CA GLU A 219 1.37 -8.77 -19.78
C GLU A 219 2.34 -9.80 -20.37
N ALA A 220 2.56 -10.91 -19.67
CA ALA A 220 3.37 -12.02 -20.15
C ALA A 220 2.85 -12.58 -21.48
N ALA A 221 1.54 -12.64 -21.68
CA ALA A 221 0.92 -13.16 -22.90
C ALA A 221 1.06 -12.24 -24.11
N SER A 222 1.33 -10.95 -23.90
CA SER A 222 1.46 -9.92 -24.97
C SER A 222 2.90 -9.63 -25.37
N LEU A 223 3.88 -10.22 -24.69
CA LEU A 223 5.30 -9.95 -24.97
C LEU A 223 5.79 -10.70 -26.22
N PRO A 224 6.60 -10.06 -27.06
CA PRO A 224 7.28 -10.76 -28.14
C PRO A 224 8.13 -11.92 -27.63
N LYS A 225 8.14 -13.02 -28.39
CA LYS A 225 8.97 -14.19 -28.05
C LYS A 225 10.44 -13.78 -28.00
N GLY A 226 11.10 -13.97 -26.86
CA GLY A 226 12.49 -13.56 -26.64
C GLY A 226 12.71 -12.14 -26.14
N ALA A 227 11.65 -11.41 -25.78
CA ALA A 227 11.79 -10.11 -25.13
C ALA A 227 12.55 -10.24 -23.80
N GLU A 228 13.56 -9.38 -23.59
CA GLU A 228 14.24 -9.26 -22.32
C GLU A 228 13.33 -8.54 -21.31
N LEU A 229 13.09 -9.20 -20.19
CA LEU A 229 12.19 -8.69 -19.16
C LEU A 229 12.98 -7.94 -18.09
N PRO A 230 12.46 -6.78 -17.63
CA PRO A 230 13.00 -6.16 -16.44
C PRO A 230 13.04 -7.15 -15.27
N ARG A 231 14.15 -7.19 -14.56
CA ARG A 231 14.36 -8.03 -13.38
C ARG A 231 14.62 -7.14 -12.17
N PRO A 232 13.57 -6.59 -11.54
CA PRO A 232 13.76 -5.79 -10.34
C PRO A 232 14.37 -6.62 -9.21
N VAL A 233 15.01 -5.91 -8.28
CA VAL A 233 15.42 -6.48 -7.02
C VAL A 233 14.20 -6.56 -6.10
N TRP A 234 13.90 -7.77 -5.67
CA TRP A 234 12.87 -8.05 -4.69
C TRP A 234 13.48 -8.22 -3.31
N LEU A 235 12.82 -7.64 -2.33
CA LEU A 235 13.08 -7.82 -0.92
C LEU A 235 12.04 -8.80 -0.35
N GLU A 236 12.45 -10.02 -0.03
CA GLU A 236 11.61 -10.99 0.67
C GLU A 236 11.77 -10.83 2.17
N THR A 237 10.65 -10.84 2.89
CA THR A 237 10.60 -10.53 4.31
C THR A 237 9.75 -11.52 5.09
N THR A 238 9.87 -11.51 6.42
CA THR A 238 8.96 -12.20 7.34
C THR A 238 7.83 -11.29 7.85
N LEU A 239 7.67 -10.11 7.27
CA LEU A 239 6.56 -9.21 7.57
C LEU A 239 5.23 -9.79 7.10
N ASP A 240 4.14 -9.39 7.76
CA ASP A 240 2.78 -9.75 7.35
C ASP A 240 2.10 -8.61 6.62
N TRP A 241 1.47 -8.95 5.48
CA TRP A 241 0.56 -8.10 4.75
C TRP A 241 -0.42 -8.92 3.90
N ALA A 242 -1.44 -8.27 3.35
CA ALA A 242 -2.47 -8.87 2.51
C ALA A 242 -2.87 -7.90 1.37
N PRO A 243 -3.73 -8.31 0.42
CA PRO A 243 -4.29 -7.38 -0.57
C PRO A 243 -4.81 -6.10 0.07
N GLY A 244 -4.51 -4.95 -0.53
CA GLY A 244 -4.74 -3.61 0.03
C GLY A 244 -3.48 -2.98 0.63
N SER A 245 -2.45 -3.77 0.98
CA SER A 245 -1.16 -3.26 1.45
C SER A 245 -0.22 -2.83 0.32
N SER A 246 -0.52 -3.15 -0.94
CA SER A 246 0.33 -2.81 -2.10
C SER A 246 0.75 -1.34 -2.10
N GLY A 247 2.04 -1.08 -2.23
CA GLY A 247 2.61 0.26 -2.20
C GLY A 247 2.96 0.81 -0.82
N SER A 248 2.53 0.18 0.28
CA SER A 248 2.95 0.60 1.64
C SER A 248 4.45 0.44 1.84
N ALA A 249 5.07 1.35 2.58
CA ALA A 249 6.51 1.31 2.84
C ALA A 249 6.90 0.13 3.74
N VAL A 250 8.01 -0.52 3.39
CA VAL A 250 8.80 -1.36 4.28
C VAL A 250 9.93 -0.49 4.82
N ILE A 251 10.04 -0.36 6.15
CA ILE A 251 10.99 0.55 6.78
C ILE A 251 12.03 -0.18 7.63
N ASP A 252 13.24 0.39 7.69
CA ASP A 252 14.34 -0.07 8.55
C ASP A 252 14.23 0.47 9.99
N ALA A 253 15.22 0.15 10.83
CA ALA A 253 15.32 0.62 12.21
C ALA A 253 15.46 2.15 12.31
N ASN A 254 15.98 2.81 11.29
CA ASN A 254 16.18 4.25 11.25
C ASN A 254 14.94 5.00 10.73
N GLY A 255 13.91 4.26 10.28
CA GLY A 255 12.69 4.83 9.71
C GLY A 255 12.83 5.23 8.25
N ASN A 256 13.81 4.71 7.51
CA ASN A 256 13.93 4.87 6.07
C ASN A 256 13.09 3.81 5.35
N SER A 257 12.51 4.14 4.20
CA SER A 257 11.89 3.15 3.32
C SER A 257 12.97 2.36 2.59
N VAL A 258 13.01 1.05 2.80
CA VAL A 258 13.92 0.11 2.11
C VAL A 258 13.24 -0.62 0.96
N GLY A 259 11.95 -0.40 0.78
CA GLY A 259 11.14 -0.95 -0.29
C GLY A 259 9.66 -0.67 -0.07
N HIS A 260 8.82 -1.19 -0.97
CA HIS A 260 7.37 -1.13 -0.82
C HIS A 260 6.72 -2.48 -1.13
N VAL A 261 5.65 -2.77 -0.41
CA VAL A 261 4.85 -4.00 -0.57
C VAL A 261 4.36 -4.13 -2.00
N SER A 262 4.55 -5.30 -2.63
CA SER A 262 4.07 -5.56 -3.99
C SER A 262 3.29 -6.85 -4.10
N GLU A 263 3.82 -7.98 -3.65
CA GLU A 263 3.22 -9.29 -3.87
C GLU A 263 3.18 -10.16 -2.61
N ILE A 264 2.29 -11.17 -2.68
CA ILE A 264 2.22 -12.30 -1.77
C ILE A 264 2.26 -13.56 -2.63
N GLN A 265 3.16 -14.48 -2.31
CA GLN A 265 3.29 -15.74 -3.03
C GLN A 265 3.13 -16.92 -2.07
N PRO A 266 1.93 -17.50 -1.97
CA PRO A 266 1.75 -18.74 -1.22
C PRO A 266 2.34 -19.93 -1.99
N VAL A 267 3.03 -20.81 -1.28
CA VAL A 267 3.40 -22.15 -1.78
C VAL A 267 2.39 -23.13 -1.22
N LEU A 268 1.61 -23.71 -2.12
CA LEU A 268 0.50 -24.58 -1.77
C LEU A 268 0.93 -26.06 -1.81
N GLU A 269 0.24 -26.87 -1.05
CA GLU A 269 0.37 -28.32 -1.13
C GLU A 269 -0.09 -28.84 -2.49
N ASP A 270 0.64 -29.82 -3.02
CA ASP A 270 0.18 -30.60 -4.16
C ASP A 270 -0.83 -31.66 -3.73
N PRO A 271 -1.76 -32.07 -4.60
CA PRO A 271 -2.58 -33.24 -4.34
C PRO A 271 -1.72 -34.47 -4.06
N PRO A 272 -2.17 -35.39 -3.18
CA PRO A 272 -1.41 -36.63 -2.92
C PRO A 272 -1.04 -37.36 -4.21
N PRO A 273 0.13 -38.01 -4.26
CA PRO A 273 0.54 -38.79 -5.43
C PRO A 273 -0.57 -39.79 -5.82
N ASN A 274 -0.76 -40.00 -7.12
CA ASN A 274 -1.78 -40.88 -7.70
C ASN A 274 -3.25 -40.45 -7.45
N THR A 275 -3.50 -39.20 -7.06
CA THR A 275 -4.87 -38.65 -6.96
C THR A 275 -5.50 -38.60 -8.36
N ASP A 276 -6.66 -39.21 -8.54
CA ASP A 276 -7.40 -39.09 -9.80
C ASP A 276 -7.85 -37.66 -10.08
N LYS A 277 -8.10 -37.32 -11.37
CA LYS A 277 -8.42 -35.97 -11.81
C LYS A 277 -9.65 -35.37 -11.10
N LYS A 278 -10.64 -36.16 -10.73
CA LYS A 278 -11.86 -35.72 -10.06
C LYS A 278 -11.57 -35.34 -8.61
N ARG A 279 -10.80 -36.13 -7.90
CA ARG A 279 -10.34 -35.84 -6.54
C ARG A 279 -9.35 -34.69 -6.51
N ALA A 280 -8.43 -34.60 -7.47
CA ALA A 280 -7.53 -33.47 -7.60
C ALA A 280 -8.29 -32.15 -7.81
N ALA A 281 -9.40 -32.16 -8.58
CA ALA A 281 -10.24 -30.98 -8.81
C ALA A 281 -11.00 -30.51 -7.56
N THR A 282 -11.21 -31.36 -6.57
CA THR A 282 -11.87 -31.05 -5.29
C THR A 282 -10.89 -30.92 -4.11
N PHE A 283 -9.61 -31.12 -4.34
CA PHE A 283 -8.59 -30.99 -3.31
C PHE A 283 -8.45 -29.52 -2.88
N THR A 284 -8.53 -29.28 -1.59
CA THR A 284 -8.25 -27.97 -1.00
C THR A 284 -6.84 -27.97 -0.44
N PRO A 285 -5.87 -27.36 -1.11
CA PRO A 285 -4.49 -27.39 -0.67
C PRO A 285 -4.29 -26.61 0.62
N GLY A 286 -3.50 -27.14 1.54
CA GLY A 286 -2.90 -26.35 2.62
C GLY A 286 -1.80 -25.44 2.07
N THR A 287 -1.29 -24.54 2.92
CA THR A 287 -0.20 -23.63 2.56
C THR A 287 1.06 -24.02 3.34
N TYR A 288 2.14 -24.36 2.63
CA TYR A 288 3.43 -24.66 3.28
C TYR A 288 4.10 -23.40 3.81
N ILE A 289 4.14 -22.33 3.00
CA ILE A 289 4.76 -21.05 3.34
C ILE A 289 4.16 -19.95 2.48
N VAL A 290 4.18 -18.72 2.98
CA VAL A 290 3.84 -17.52 2.23
C VAL A 290 5.07 -16.64 2.14
N PHE A 291 5.50 -16.32 0.92
CA PHE A 291 6.53 -15.33 0.69
C PHE A 291 5.89 -13.95 0.59
N HIS A 292 6.29 -13.05 1.46
CA HIS A 292 5.92 -11.65 1.43
C HIS A 292 7.02 -10.86 0.72
N GLN A 293 6.68 -10.28 -0.43
CA GLN A 293 7.63 -9.74 -1.39
C GLN A 293 7.40 -8.24 -1.62
N ALA A 294 8.42 -7.45 -1.34
CA ALA A 294 8.48 -6.03 -1.59
C ALA A 294 9.43 -5.74 -2.77
N ILE A 295 9.21 -4.64 -3.47
CA ILE A 295 10.18 -4.09 -4.40
C ILE A 295 11.19 -3.28 -3.60
N ALA A 296 12.48 -3.53 -3.78
CA ALA A 296 13.53 -2.82 -3.05
C ALA A 296 13.62 -1.34 -3.46
N ALA A 297 13.97 -0.47 -2.52
CA ALA A 297 13.96 0.99 -2.71
C ALA A 297 14.88 1.50 -3.84
N ASN A 298 15.93 0.74 -4.18
CA ASN A 298 16.80 1.06 -5.33
C ASN A 298 16.04 1.04 -6.66
N GLU A 299 14.96 0.27 -6.79
CA GLU A 299 14.15 0.25 -8.01
C GLU A 299 13.33 1.54 -8.15
N LEU A 300 12.78 2.04 -7.04
CA LEU A 300 12.10 3.34 -7.02
C LEU A 300 13.07 4.48 -7.34
N LEU A 301 14.30 4.42 -6.79
CA LEU A 301 15.33 5.44 -7.01
C LEU A 301 15.71 5.59 -8.49
N LYS A 302 15.60 4.52 -9.31
CA LYS A 302 15.85 4.58 -10.76
C LYS A 302 14.88 5.51 -11.51
N LEU A 303 13.71 5.78 -10.94
CA LEU A 303 12.75 6.74 -11.50
C LEU A 303 13.08 8.19 -11.19
N VAL A 304 13.98 8.43 -10.24
CA VAL A 304 14.31 9.77 -9.75
C VAL A 304 15.61 10.26 -10.34
N LYS A 305 15.55 11.37 -11.07
CA LYS A 305 16.71 12.16 -11.46
C LYS A 305 16.96 13.23 -10.41
N LYS A 306 18.21 13.44 -10.03
CA LYS A 306 18.54 14.57 -9.16
C LYS A 306 18.18 15.86 -9.87
N LYS A 307 17.45 16.72 -9.18
CA LYS A 307 17.24 18.08 -9.66
C LYS A 307 18.61 18.79 -9.67
N PRO A 308 18.99 19.46 -10.79
CA PRO A 308 20.28 20.16 -10.89
C PRO A 308 20.44 21.24 -9.83
#